data_5ed82eb62551b25b585e542f738de73e
#
_entry.id   5ed82eb62551b25b585e542f738de73e
#
_cell.length_a   1.000
_cell.length_b   1.000
_cell.length_c   1.000
_cell.angle_alpha   90.00
_cell.angle_beta   90.00
_cell.angle_gamma   90.00
#
_symmetry.space_group_name_H-M   'P 1'
#
loop_
_entity.id
_entity.type
_entity.pdbx_description
1 polymer ?
#
loop_
_entity_poly.entity_id
_entity_poly.type
_entity_poly.pdbx_seq_one_letter_code
_entity_poly.pdbx_strand_id
1 'polypeptide(L)'
;MTRLRDSDAEKRQQSGRSPDFLEALARGLSVLTAFDGSRPQMTLSDVARNVDLPRATVRRALYTLEQLGYLESDDRLFRLTPQVMGLAGAYLGSAGNAAALQTACDALCHELDEACSAAVLAGEHAVMVAHASPPRFQSSAPGIGFRVPAFCSALGRVLLAAAGAEPAGVQALTPKTVTDPVELKAILARVAKDGYALSDQEAELGFRSLAVPVRRFDGRVV
;
A
#
# COMPACT_ATOMS: atom_id res chain seq x y z
N MET A 1 33.27 -4.42 -25.00
CA MET A 1 32.62 -4.01 -23.75
C MET A 1 31.75 -2.73 -23.84
N THR A 2 31.78 -1.97 -24.93
CA THR A 2 31.12 -0.67 -25.11
C THR A 2 29.61 -0.77 -25.46
N ARG A 3 29.20 -1.78 -26.26
CA ARG A 3 27.82 -1.94 -26.77
C ARG A 3 26.72 -2.18 -25.69
N LEU A 4 27.06 -2.76 -24.53
CA LEU A 4 26.09 -2.99 -23.43
C LEU A 4 25.76 -1.70 -22.66
N ARG A 5 26.67 -0.72 -22.62
CA ARG A 5 26.45 0.58 -21.96
C ARG A 5 25.56 1.50 -22.79
N ASP A 6 25.63 1.44 -24.11
CA ASP A 6 24.85 2.30 -25.00
C ASP A 6 23.36 1.88 -25.01
N SER A 7 23.07 0.57 -24.98
CA SER A 7 21.69 0.06 -24.89
C SER A 7 21.01 0.37 -23.52
N ASP A 8 21.78 0.45 -22.45
CA ASP A 8 21.27 0.84 -21.13
C ASP A 8 21.03 2.37 -21.05
N ALA A 9 21.84 3.17 -21.72
CA ALA A 9 21.65 4.61 -21.82
C ALA A 9 20.43 4.97 -22.67
N GLU A 10 20.21 4.29 -23.80
CA GLU A 10 19.04 4.47 -24.65
C GLU A 10 17.73 4.09 -23.93
N LYS A 11 17.71 2.99 -23.17
CA LYS A 11 16.56 2.58 -22.35
C LYS A 11 16.26 3.58 -21.22
N ARG A 12 17.28 4.20 -20.64
CA ARG A 12 17.13 5.26 -19.62
C ARG A 12 16.52 6.52 -20.21
N GLN A 13 16.94 6.93 -21.40
CA GLN A 13 16.34 8.10 -22.08
C GLN A 13 14.86 7.87 -22.44
N GLN A 14 14.48 6.65 -22.80
CA GLN A 14 13.07 6.30 -23.08
C GLN A 14 12.18 6.24 -21.84
N SER A 15 12.76 6.01 -20.65
CA SER A 15 11.99 5.91 -19.39
C SER A 15 11.65 7.26 -18.76
N GLY A 16 12.19 8.38 -19.23
CA GLY A 16 11.98 9.72 -18.69
C GLY A 16 12.50 9.90 -17.23
N ARG A 17 13.28 8.94 -16.72
CA ARG A 17 13.81 8.96 -15.34
C ARG A 17 15.13 9.71 -15.26
N SER A 18 15.34 10.42 -14.14
CA SER A 18 16.59 11.11 -13.85
C SER A 18 17.81 10.18 -13.93
N PRO A 19 19.00 10.67 -14.37
CA PRO A 19 20.26 9.92 -14.30
C PRO A 19 20.60 9.38 -12.90
N ASP A 20 20.09 10.03 -11.86
CA ASP A 20 20.30 9.62 -10.45
C ASP A 20 19.44 8.42 -10.05
N PHE A 21 18.52 7.96 -10.89
CA PHE A 21 17.68 6.82 -10.59
C PHE A 21 18.46 5.49 -10.66
N LEU A 22 18.56 4.81 -9.52
CA LEU A 22 19.25 3.52 -9.39
C LEU A 22 18.30 2.35 -9.70
N GLU A 23 18.28 1.90 -10.97
CA GLU A 23 17.47 0.76 -11.41
C GLU A 23 17.65 -0.51 -10.54
N ALA A 24 18.88 -0.78 -10.09
CA ALA A 24 19.15 -1.95 -9.25
C ALA A 24 18.46 -1.85 -7.89
N LEU A 25 18.44 -0.66 -7.30
CA LEU A 25 17.75 -0.39 -6.04
C LEU A 25 16.23 -0.51 -6.21
N ALA A 26 15.67 0.10 -7.27
CA ALA A 26 14.24 0.02 -7.57
C ALA A 26 13.77 -1.42 -7.73
N ARG A 27 14.52 -2.23 -8.47
CA ARG A 27 14.24 -3.67 -8.66
C ARG A 27 14.38 -4.46 -7.36
N GLY A 28 15.35 -4.15 -6.51
CA GLY A 28 15.50 -4.75 -5.18
C GLY A 28 14.30 -4.45 -4.30
N LEU A 29 13.86 -3.20 -4.26
CA LEU A 29 12.67 -2.80 -3.49
C LEU A 29 11.39 -3.43 -4.04
N SER A 30 11.22 -3.54 -5.37
CA SER A 30 10.05 -4.23 -5.94
C SER A 30 10.00 -5.71 -5.57
N VAL A 31 11.15 -6.38 -5.47
CA VAL A 31 11.24 -7.78 -4.99
C VAL A 31 10.88 -7.86 -3.51
N LEU A 32 11.37 -6.94 -2.66
CA LEU A 32 11.05 -6.92 -1.24
C LEU A 32 9.55 -6.70 -0.99
N THR A 33 8.94 -5.79 -1.74
CA THR A 33 7.51 -5.44 -1.60
C THR A 33 6.55 -6.42 -2.32
N ALA A 34 7.07 -7.45 -2.98
CA ALA A 34 6.27 -8.51 -3.60
C ALA A 34 5.61 -9.45 -2.59
N PHE A 35 6.20 -9.55 -1.38
CA PHE A 35 5.70 -10.37 -0.30
C PHE A 35 4.61 -9.64 0.48
N ASP A 36 3.49 -10.32 0.72
CA ASP A 36 2.35 -9.80 1.50
C ASP A 36 1.67 -10.92 2.29
N GLY A 37 0.62 -10.58 3.04
CA GLY A 37 -0.12 -11.54 3.86
C GLY A 37 -0.77 -12.68 3.07
N SER A 38 -1.08 -12.48 1.78
CA SER A 38 -1.63 -13.52 0.89
C SER A 38 -0.54 -14.38 0.27
N ARG A 39 0.69 -13.88 0.21
CA ARG A 39 1.87 -14.52 -0.36
C ARG A 39 3.07 -14.40 0.58
N PRO A 40 2.99 -15.02 1.78
CA PRO A 40 4.04 -14.91 2.79
C PRO A 40 5.33 -15.63 2.40
N GLN A 41 5.24 -16.61 1.48
CA GLN A 41 6.35 -17.38 0.97
C GLN A 41 6.21 -17.54 -0.54
N MET A 42 7.30 -17.35 -1.28
CA MET A 42 7.31 -17.47 -2.75
C MET A 42 8.60 -18.11 -3.24
N THR A 43 8.51 -18.85 -4.35
CA THR A 43 9.70 -19.29 -5.10
C THR A 43 10.27 -18.13 -5.93
N LEU A 44 11.53 -18.23 -6.36
CA LEU A 44 12.13 -17.28 -7.30
C LEU A 44 11.25 -17.06 -8.54
N SER A 45 10.59 -18.11 -9.04
CA SER A 45 9.74 -18.03 -10.23
C SER A 45 8.45 -17.26 -9.96
N ASP A 46 7.87 -17.41 -8.77
CA ASP A 46 6.67 -16.69 -8.38
C ASP A 46 6.96 -15.21 -8.20
N VAL A 47 8.07 -14.88 -7.53
CA VAL A 47 8.52 -13.49 -7.40
C VAL A 47 8.76 -12.87 -8.78
N ALA A 48 9.48 -13.57 -9.68
CA ALA A 48 9.78 -13.08 -11.04
C ALA A 48 8.50 -12.76 -11.83
N ARG A 49 7.50 -13.62 -11.72
CA ARG A 49 6.20 -13.42 -12.36
C ARG A 49 5.42 -12.26 -11.75
N ASN A 50 5.47 -12.14 -10.42
CA ASN A 50 4.74 -11.09 -9.70
C ASN A 50 5.28 -9.69 -9.99
N VAL A 51 6.61 -9.53 -10.04
CA VAL A 51 7.24 -8.22 -10.28
C VAL A 51 7.56 -7.93 -11.75
N ASP A 52 7.21 -8.85 -12.65
CA ASP A 52 7.51 -8.79 -14.10
C ASP A 52 8.99 -8.48 -14.39
N LEU A 53 9.88 -9.21 -13.72
CA LEU A 53 11.33 -9.07 -13.91
C LEU A 53 11.97 -10.39 -14.37
N PRO A 54 13.07 -10.31 -15.16
CA PRO A 54 13.84 -11.49 -15.55
C PRO A 54 14.34 -12.28 -14.31
N ARG A 55 14.24 -13.62 -14.35
CA ARG A 55 14.66 -14.50 -13.25
C ARG A 55 16.09 -14.23 -12.77
N ALA A 56 17.01 -13.90 -13.67
CA ALA A 56 18.40 -13.56 -13.31
C ALA A 56 18.49 -12.29 -12.45
N THR A 57 17.66 -11.28 -12.75
CA THR A 57 17.55 -10.05 -11.96
C THR A 57 16.97 -10.34 -10.58
N VAL A 58 15.87 -11.08 -10.53
CA VAL A 58 15.21 -11.46 -9.26
C VAL A 58 16.13 -12.31 -8.40
N ARG A 59 16.86 -13.28 -8.96
CA ARG A 59 17.85 -14.07 -8.23
C ARG A 59 18.89 -13.19 -7.53
N ARG A 60 19.43 -12.19 -8.24
CA ARG A 60 20.43 -11.28 -7.66
C ARG A 60 19.83 -10.41 -6.56
N ALA A 61 18.60 -9.92 -6.73
CA ALA A 61 17.89 -9.15 -5.72
C ALA A 61 17.59 -9.99 -4.48
N LEU A 62 17.04 -11.19 -4.64
CA LEU A 62 16.77 -12.12 -3.54
C LEU A 62 18.04 -12.45 -2.75
N TYR A 63 19.14 -12.80 -3.45
CA TYR A 63 20.43 -13.04 -2.82
C TYR A 63 20.91 -11.83 -2.00
N THR A 64 20.83 -10.63 -2.57
CA THR A 64 21.25 -9.42 -1.88
C THR A 64 20.40 -9.15 -0.64
N LEU A 65 19.08 -9.28 -0.75
CA LEU A 65 18.14 -9.06 0.36
C LEU A 65 18.33 -10.11 1.48
N GLU A 66 18.68 -11.34 1.11
CA GLU A 66 19.02 -12.41 2.05
C GLU A 66 20.33 -12.09 2.79
N GLN A 67 21.39 -11.65 2.08
CA GLN A 67 22.65 -11.23 2.70
C GLN A 67 22.47 -10.01 3.62
N LEU A 68 21.51 -9.14 3.34
CA LEU A 68 21.16 -8.00 4.18
C LEU A 68 20.20 -8.37 5.33
N GLY A 69 19.74 -9.62 5.40
CA GLY A 69 18.89 -10.13 6.46
C GLY A 69 17.41 -9.77 6.33
N TYR A 70 16.96 -9.16 5.22
CA TYR A 70 15.55 -8.85 4.97
C TYR A 70 14.73 -10.05 4.51
N LEU A 71 15.39 -11.01 3.87
CA LEU A 71 14.80 -12.27 3.46
C LEU A 71 15.58 -13.43 4.09
N GLU A 72 14.90 -14.55 4.22
CA GLU A 72 15.51 -15.85 4.47
C GLU A 72 14.93 -16.86 3.47
N SER A 73 15.70 -17.90 3.17
CA SER A 73 15.26 -18.98 2.31
C SER A 73 15.30 -20.31 3.03
N ASP A 74 14.30 -21.13 2.75
CA ASP A 74 14.23 -22.54 3.13
C ASP A 74 14.02 -23.33 1.84
N ASP A 75 15.03 -24.10 1.42
CA ASP A 75 15.12 -24.79 0.14
C ASP A 75 14.94 -23.83 -1.05
N ARG A 76 13.70 -23.64 -1.49
CA ARG A 76 13.34 -22.84 -2.68
C ARG A 76 12.35 -21.71 -2.37
N LEU A 77 11.89 -21.63 -1.14
CA LEU A 77 10.91 -20.65 -0.69
C LEU A 77 11.62 -19.52 0.04
N PHE A 78 11.36 -18.29 -0.40
CA PHE A 78 11.82 -17.07 0.24
C PHE A 78 10.70 -16.48 1.06
N ARG A 79 11.03 -15.89 2.22
CA ARG A 79 10.10 -15.17 3.10
C ARG A 79 10.76 -13.96 3.74
N LEU A 80 9.94 -12.99 4.16
CA LEU A 80 10.41 -11.85 4.91
C LEU A 80 10.88 -12.26 6.31
N THR A 81 11.93 -11.60 6.78
CA THR A 81 12.40 -11.71 8.17
C THR A 81 11.83 -10.56 9.02
N PRO A 82 11.91 -10.64 10.36
CA PRO A 82 11.54 -9.53 11.24
C PRO A 82 12.33 -8.23 11.01
N GLN A 83 13.43 -8.26 10.25
CA GLN A 83 14.22 -7.08 9.89
C GLN A 83 13.39 -5.98 9.22
N VAL A 84 12.35 -6.35 8.44
CA VAL A 84 11.44 -5.38 7.78
C VAL A 84 10.65 -4.54 8.79
N MET A 85 10.41 -5.06 10.00
CA MET A 85 9.68 -4.35 11.05
C MET A 85 10.45 -3.10 11.53
N GLY A 86 11.78 -3.08 11.38
CA GLY A 86 12.60 -1.90 11.69
C GLY A 86 12.22 -0.70 10.83
N LEU A 87 11.90 -0.90 9.54
CA LEU A 87 11.46 0.16 8.64
C LEU A 87 10.07 0.67 9.02
N ALA A 88 9.14 -0.26 9.30
CA ALA A 88 7.79 0.08 9.74
C ALA A 88 7.82 0.81 11.10
N GLY A 89 8.61 0.33 12.05
CA GLY A 89 8.78 0.96 13.37
C GLY A 89 9.36 2.37 13.29
N ALA A 90 10.36 2.59 12.42
CA ALA A 90 10.94 3.91 12.18
C ALA A 90 9.88 4.89 11.62
N TYR A 91 9.07 4.43 10.66
CA TYR A 91 7.96 5.24 10.11
C TYR A 91 6.92 5.57 11.17
N LEU A 92 6.38 4.57 11.87
CA LEU A 92 5.34 4.76 12.89
C LEU A 92 5.83 5.61 14.06
N GLY A 93 7.09 5.45 14.46
CA GLY A 93 7.72 6.26 15.51
C GLY A 93 7.94 7.72 15.10
N SER A 94 8.30 7.97 13.83
CA SER A 94 8.50 9.32 13.31
C SER A 94 7.20 10.09 13.10
N ALA A 95 6.10 9.39 12.81
CA ALA A 95 4.80 10.01 12.55
C ALA A 95 4.16 10.66 13.79
N GLY A 96 4.67 10.40 14.99
CA GLY A 96 4.25 11.01 16.26
C GLY A 96 2.82 10.71 16.74
N ASN A 97 1.96 10.24 15.82
CA ASN A 97 0.52 10.07 16.05
C ASN A 97 0.07 8.60 16.05
N ALA A 98 0.96 7.65 15.73
CA ALA A 98 0.56 6.25 15.55
C ALA A 98 -0.07 5.65 16.81
N ALA A 99 0.49 5.94 17.99
CA ALA A 99 -0.07 5.47 19.26
C ALA A 99 -1.45 6.09 19.56
N ALA A 100 -1.63 7.38 19.28
CA ALA A 100 -2.92 8.06 19.48
C ALA A 100 -3.98 7.53 18.49
N LEU A 101 -3.60 7.27 17.24
CA LEU A 101 -4.48 6.67 16.23
C LEU A 101 -4.87 5.24 16.63
N GLN A 102 -3.94 4.45 17.15
CA GLN A 102 -4.24 3.10 17.65
C GLN A 102 -5.23 3.15 18.81
N THR A 103 -4.99 4.02 19.81
CA THR A 103 -5.91 4.20 20.95
C THR A 103 -7.31 4.60 20.49
N ALA A 104 -7.40 5.49 19.48
CA ALA A 104 -8.69 5.88 18.92
C ALA A 104 -9.39 4.73 18.19
N CYS A 105 -8.65 3.94 17.41
CA CYS A 105 -9.18 2.76 16.73
C CYS A 105 -9.68 1.72 17.75
N ASP A 106 -8.94 1.47 18.83
CA ASP A 106 -9.33 0.53 19.90
C ASP A 106 -10.62 0.98 20.57
N ALA A 107 -10.72 2.27 20.93
CA ALA A 107 -11.91 2.84 21.56
C ALA A 107 -13.15 2.74 20.66
N LEU A 108 -13.04 3.14 19.39
CA LEU A 108 -14.13 3.07 18.44
C LEU A 108 -14.54 1.62 18.12
N CYS A 109 -13.56 0.73 17.99
CA CYS A 109 -13.84 -0.69 17.79
C CYS A 109 -14.63 -1.29 18.93
N HIS A 110 -14.27 -0.93 20.17
CA HIS A 110 -14.99 -1.37 21.36
C HIS A 110 -16.42 -0.80 21.45
N GLU A 111 -16.59 0.49 21.12
CA GLU A 111 -17.88 1.18 21.18
C GLU A 111 -18.85 0.70 20.11
N LEU A 112 -18.36 0.54 18.88
CA LEU A 112 -19.18 0.22 17.71
C LEU A 112 -19.32 -1.30 17.47
N ASP A 113 -18.49 -2.12 18.12
CA ASP A 113 -18.31 -3.54 17.82
C ASP A 113 -18.03 -3.80 16.34
N GLU A 114 -17.27 -2.90 15.68
CA GLU A 114 -16.88 -2.97 14.27
C GLU A 114 -15.38 -2.73 14.10
N ALA A 115 -14.83 -3.21 12.97
CA ALA A 115 -13.42 -2.97 12.64
C ALA A 115 -13.17 -1.48 12.37
N CYS A 116 -12.17 -0.92 13.02
CA CYS A 116 -11.76 0.47 12.87
C CYS A 116 -10.30 0.56 12.40
N SER A 117 -10.02 1.46 11.46
CA SER A 117 -8.67 1.63 10.92
C SER A 117 -8.36 3.10 10.69
N ALA A 118 -7.11 3.47 10.88
CA ALA A 118 -6.57 4.72 10.38
C ALA A 118 -5.57 4.45 9.27
N ALA A 119 -5.56 5.28 8.24
CA ALA A 119 -4.71 5.11 7.06
C ALA A 119 -4.13 6.43 6.59
N VAL A 120 -3.02 6.34 5.85
CA VAL A 120 -2.37 7.45 5.17
C VAL A 120 -2.32 7.19 3.66
N LEU A 121 -2.27 8.25 2.86
CA LEU A 121 -2.12 8.12 1.41
C LEU A 121 -0.67 7.80 1.04
N ALA A 122 -0.46 6.74 0.29
CA ALA A 122 0.84 6.36 -0.26
C ALA A 122 0.72 5.98 -1.74
N GLY A 123 0.98 6.95 -2.62
CA GLY A 123 0.74 6.80 -4.05
C GLY A 123 -0.75 6.56 -4.34
N GLU A 124 -1.05 5.47 -5.01
CA GLU A 124 -2.41 5.09 -5.42
C GLU A 124 -3.20 4.33 -4.33
N HIS A 125 -2.63 4.18 -3.13
CA HIS A 125 -3.21 3.35 -2.07
C HIS A 125 -3.37 4.13 -0.77
N ALA A 126 -4.41 3.79 -0.03
CA ALA A 126 -4.47 4.06 1.41
C ALA A 126 -3.78 2.89 2.15
N VAL A 127 -2.83 3.23 3.03
CA VAL A 127 -2.06 2.26 3.82
C VAL A 127 -2.46 2.37 5.28
N MET A 128 -2.89 1.27 5.88
CA MET A 128 -3.31 1.25 7.28
C MET A 128 -2.11 1.43 8.21
N VAL A 129 -2.20 2.38 9.12
CA VAL A 129 -1.18 2.71 10.13
C VAL A 129 -1.64 2.41 11.55
N ALA A 130 -2.94 2.23 11.75
CA ALA A 130 -3.54 1.71 12.98
C ALA A 130 -4.76 0.87 12.62
N HIS A 131 -5.05 -0.16 13.44
CA HIS A 131 -6.17 -1.07 13.19
C HIS A 131 -6.61 -1.74 14.48
N ALA A 132 -7.91 -1.82 14.66
CA ALA A 132 -8.57 -2.60 15.71
C ALA A 132 -9.71 -3.39 15.09
N SER A 133 -9.91 -4.63 15.54
CA SER A 133 -10.93 -5.53 15.02
C SER A 133 -11.56 -6.33 16.17
N PRO A 134 -12.89 -6.48 16.20
CA PRO A 134 -13.53 -7.32 17.20
C PRO A 134 -13.17 -8.81 16.98
N PRO A 135 -13.24 -9.64 18.02
CA PRO A 135 -12.80 -11.04 17.96
C PRO A 135 -13.39 -11.85 16.80
N ARG A 136 -14.62 -11.54 16.39
CA ARG A 136 -15.32 -12.23 15.30
C ARG A 136 -14.65 -12.06 13.93
N PHE A 137 -13.79 -11.03 13.74
CA PHE A 137 -13.09 -10.74 12.49
C PHE A 137 -11.58 -10.96 12.56
N GLN A 138 -11.00 -11.28 13.72
CA GLN A 138 -9.55 -11.33 13.93
C GLN A 138 -8.81 -12.29 12.98
N SER A 139 -9.45 -13.36 12.52
CA SER A 139 -8.81 -14.34 11.62
C SER A 139 -8.72 -13.88 10.17
N SER A 140 -9.48 -12.86 9.77
CA SER A 140 -9.57 -12.37 8.39
C SER A 140 -9.34 -10.87 8.24
N ALA A 141 -9.18 -10.15 9.36
CA ALA A 141 -9.01 -8.71 9.33
C ALA A 141 -7.63 -8.31 8.80
N PRO A 142 -7.57 -7.33 7.87
CA PRO A 142 -6.30 -6.74 7.47
C PRO A 142 -5.65 -6.01 8.65
N GLY A 143 -4.33 -6.04 8.73
CA GLY A 143 -3.56 -5.37 9.79
C GLY A 143 -2.84 -4.10 9.33
N ILE A 144 -1.99 -3.57 10.21
CA ILE A 144 -1.09 -2.45 9.88
C ILE A 144 -0.23 -2.81 8.66
N GLY A 145 -0.08 -1.85 7.74
CA GLY A 145 0.62 -2.04 6.46
C GLY A 145 -0.27 -2.56 5.33
N PHE A 146 -1.51 -2.97 5.61
CA PHE A 146 -2.44 -3.37 4.56
C PHE A 146 -2.76 -2.19 3.64
N ARG A 147 -2.85 -2.49 2.35
CA ARG A 147 -3.03 -1.49 1.29
C ARG A 147 -4.36 -1.70 0.59
N VAL A 148 -5.15 -0.65 0.51
CA VAL A 148 -6.38 -0.64 -0.29
C VAL A 148 -6.28 0.40 -1.40
N PRO A 149 -6.79 0.16 -2.61
CA PRO A 149 -6.82 1.17 -3.66
C PRO A 149 -7.57 2.41 -3.19
N ALA A 150 -6.96 3.59 -3.40
CA ALA A 150 -7.52 4.82 -2.87
C ALA A 150 -8.81 5.25 -3.58
N PHE A 151 -8.94 4.96 -4.88
CA PHE A 151 -10.06 5.41 -5.70
C PHE A 151 -11.40 4.76 -5.34
N CYS A 152 -11.41 3.52 -4.81
CA CYS A 152 -12.63 2.75 -4.54
C CYS A 152 -12.85 2.41 -3.05
N SER A 153 -12.00 2.88 -2.16
CA SER A 153 -12.13 2.71 -0.71
C SER A 153 -12.54 4.01 -0.02
N ALA A 154 -13.33 3.91 1.05
CA ALA A 154 -13.72 5.08 1.83
C ALA A 154 -12.50 5.82 2.40
N LEU A 155 -11.53 5.09 2.98
CA LEU A 155 -10.26 5.63 3.47
C LEU A 155 -9.52 6.42 2.38
N GLY A 156 -9.37 5.81 1.20
CA GLY A 156 -8.66 6.44 0.10
C GLY A 156 -9.36 7.68 -0.45
N ARG A 157 -10.68 7.66 -0.57
CA ARG A 157 -11.46 8.81 -1.06
C ARG A 157 -11.36 10.03 -0.15
N VAL A 158 -11.39 9.83 1.17
CA VAL A 158 -11.17 10.91 2.13
C VAL A 158 -9.78 11.52 1.98
N LEU A 159 -8.75 10.66 1.83
CA LEU A 159 -7.37 11.09 1.67
C LEU A 159 -7.12 11.79 0.32
N LEU A 160 -7.67 11.25 -0.78
CA LEU A 160 -7.59 11.88 -2.10
C LEU A 160 -8.29 13.25 -2.12
N ALA A 161 -9.50 13.33 -1.55
CA ALA A 161 -10.25 14.58 -1.45
C ALA A 161 -9.50 15.64 -0.63
N ALA A 162 -8.89 15.23 0.49
CA ALA A 162 -8.10 16.10 1.34
C ALA A 162 -6.81 16.60 0.68
N ALA A 163 -6.16 15.73 -0.11
CA ALA A 163 -4.95 16.05 -0.85
C ALA A 163 -5.22 16.84 -2.14
N GLY A 164 -6.47 16.94 -2.59
CA GLY A 164 -6.81 17.47 -3.92
C GLY A 164 -6.19 16.65 -5.06
N ALA A 165 -5.95 15.36 -4.82
CA ALA A 165 -5.28 14.47 -5.75
C ALA A 165 -6.30 13.75 -6.65
N GLU A 166 -5.89 13.50 -7.90
CA GLU A 166 -6.70 12.71 -8.82
C GLU A 166 -6.52 11.20 -8.55
N PRO A 167 -7.58 10.40 -8.75
CA PRO A 167 -7.48 8.95 -8.63
C PRO A 167 -6.57 8.36 -9.70
N ALA A 168 -5.72 7.42 -9.31
CA ALA A 168 -4.86 6.69 -10.22
C ALA A 168 -5.04 5.17 -10.02
N GLY A 169 -4.52 4.36 -10.93
CA GLY A 169 -4.64 2.90 -10.88
C GLY A 169 -6.08 2.37 -10.97
N VAL A 170 -6.98 3.15 -11.60
CA VAL A 170 -8.41 2.84 -11.66
C VAL A 170 -8.68 1.59 -12.49
N GLN A 171 -9.28 0.59 -11.86
CA GLN A 171 -9.69 -0.67 -12.49
C GLN A 171 -10.94 -1.23 -11.81
N ALA A 172 -11.77 -1.97 -12.54
CA ALA A 172 -12.93 -2.64 -11.98
C ALA A 172 -12.48 -3.84 -11.12
N LEU A 173 -12.70 -3.76 -9.81
CA LEU A 173 -12.42 -4.84 -8.85
C LEU A 173 -13.69 -5.68 -8.60
N THR A 174 -14.84 -5.03 -8.63
CA THR A 174 -16.16 -5.64 -8.51
C THR A 174 -17.11 -5.04 -9.55
N PRO A 175 -18.28 -5.62 -9.77
CA PRO A 175 -19.31 -5.01 -10.62
C PRO A 175 -19.82 -3.64 -10.12
N LYS A 176 -19.53 -3.30 -8.84
CA LYS A 176 -19.94 -2.03 -8.23
C LYS A 176 -18.83 -0.98 -8.23
N THR A 177 -17.63 -1.33 -8.65
CA THR A 177 -16.50 -0.38 -8.67
C THR A 177 -16.79 0.75 -9.64
N VAL A 178 -16.77 1.98 -9.16
CA VAL A 178 -16.85 3.19 -9.99
C VAL A 178 -15.51 3.39 -10.68
N THR A 179 -15.52 3.39 -12.01
CA THR A 179 -14.30 3.57 -12.84
C THR A 179 -14.39 4.78 -13.76
N ASP A 180 -15.55 5.40 -13.90
CA ASP A 180 -15.73 6.61 -14.71
C ASP A 180 -15.02 7.81 -14.06
N PRO A 181 -14.09 8.48 -14.76
CA PRO A 181 -13.33 9.60 -14.19
C PRO A 181 -14.19 10.79 -13.78
N VAL A 182 -15.30 11.05 -14.50
CA VAL A 182 -16.20 12.17 -14.19
C VAL A 182 -16.98 11.87 -12.91
N GLU A 183 -17.46 10.65 -12.76
CA GLU A 183 -18.15 10.19 -11.56
C GLU A 183 -17.20 10.16 -10.35
N LEU A 184 -15.97 9.65 -10.49
CA LEU A 184 -14.96 9.67 -9.43
C LEU A 184 -14.67 11.09 -8.96
N LYS A 185 -14.51 12.04 -9.89
CA LYS A 185 -14.29 13.45 -9.56
C LYS A 185 -15.48 14.05 -8.80
N ALA A 186 -16.70 13.72 -9.21
CA ALA A 186 -17.92 14.17 -8.52
C ALA A 186 -18.03 13.58 -7.10
N ILE A 187 -17.64 12.31 -6.93
CA ILE A 187 -17.57 11.65 -5.61
C ILE A 187 -16.57 12.37 -4.71
N LEU A 188 -15.35 12.64 -5.18
CA LEU A 188 -14.32 13.32 -4.39
C LEU A 188 -14.73 14.74 -4.00
N ALA A 189 -15.39 15.47 -4.91
CA ALA A 189 -15.92 16.81 -4.61
C ALA A 189 -17.00 16.75 -3.51
N ARG A 190 -17.86 15.73 -3.53
CA ARG A 190 -18.86 15.48 -2.48
C ARG A 190 -18.18 15.16 -1.15
N VAL A 191 -17.20 14.25 -1.15
CA VAL A 191 -16.43 13.88 0.04
C VAL A 191 -15.76 15.09 0.68
N ALA A 192 -15.15 15.99 -0.14
CA ALA A 192 -14.55 17.22 0.35
C ALA A 192 -15.57 18.15 1.01
N LYS A 193 -16.81 18.23 0.48
CA LYS A 193 -17.89 19.06 1.01
C LYS A 193 -18.52 18.46 2.27
N ASP A 194 -18.83 17.16 2.24
CA ASP A 194 -19.62 16.49 3.27
C ASP A 194 -18.75 16.06 4.46
N GLY A 195 -17.42 15.96 4.26
CA GLY A 195 -16.45 15.60 5.29
C GLY A 195 -16.39 14.10 5.61
N TYR A 196 -16.97 13.25 4.79
CA TYR A 196 -16.89 11.79 4.93
C TYR A 196 -17.00 11.09 3.57
N ALA A 197 -16.58 9.83 3.51
CA ALA A 197 -16.75 8.97 2.36
C ALA A 197 -17.42 7.65 2.74
N LEU A 198 -18.25 7.13 1.83
CA LEU A 198 -18.81 5.79 1.86
C LEU A 198 -18.27 4.99 0.68
N SER A 199 -18.02 3.70 0.90
CA SER A 199 -17.76 2.72 -0.15
C SER A 199 -18.65 1.52 0.08
N ASP A 200 -19.43 1.13 -0.95
CA ASP A 200 -20.36 -0.01 -0.89
C ASP A 200 -19.94 -1.09 -1.88
N GLN A 201 -19.12 -2.03 -1.40
CA GLN A 201 -18.72 -3.22 -2.16
C GLN A 201 -17.89 -2.91 -3.42
N GLU A 202 -17.23 -1.77 -3.47
CA GLU A 202 -16.44 -1.36 -4.63
C GLU A 202 -15.05 -2.02 -4.66
N ALA A 203 -14.42 -2.21 -3.50
CA ALA A 203 -13.13 -2.90 -3.40
C ALA A 203 -13.30 -4.42 -3.28
N GLU A 204 -14.36 -4.87 -2.59
CA GLU A 204 -14.67 -6.28 -2.35
C GLU A 204 -16.17 -6.44 -2.14
N LEU A 205 -16.76 -7.48 -2.75
CA LEU A 205 -18.20 -7.78 -2.58
C LEU A 205 -18.52 -8.12 -1.12
N GLY A 206 -19.61 -7.57 -0.61
CA GLY A 206 -20.03 -7.75 0.78
C GLY A 206 -19.37 -6.77 1.77
N PHE A 207 -18.29 -6.07 1.37
CA PHE A 207 -17.58 -5.13 2.23
C PHE A 207 -18.10 -3.69 2.06
N ARG A 208 -18.45 -3.05 3.17
CA ARG A 208 -18.86 -1.64 3.24
C ARG A 208 -18.02 -0.90 4.25
N SER A 209 -17.68 0.32 3.94
CA SER A 209 -16.88 1.17 4.85
C SER A 209 -17.31 2.62 4.80
N LEU A 210 -17.15 3.27 5.94
CA LEU A 210 -17.27 4.72 6.12
C LEU A 210 -15.93 5.25 6.62
N ALA A 211 -15.50 6.40 6.12
CA ALA A 211 -14.30 7.07 6.58
C ALA A 211 -14.53 8.57 6.76
N VAL A 212 -13.84 9.14 7.75
CA VAL A 212 -13.76 10.57 8.03
C VAL A 212 -12.31 11.02 8.07
N PRO A 213 -11.99 12.29 7.74
CA PRO A 213 -10.63 12.79 7.84
C PRO A 213 -10.22 13.02 9.29
N VAL A 214 -9.07 12.49 9.69
CA VAL A 214 -8.41 12.87 10.94
C VAL A 214 -7.59 14.13 10.68
N ARG A 215 -7.82 15.18 11.46
CA ARG A 215 -7.18 16.49 11.28
C ARG A 215 -6.26 16.82 12.44
N ARG A 216 -5.14 17.40 12.12
CA ARG A 216 -4.28 18.06 13.11
C ARG A 216 -4.93 19.37 13.59
N PHE A 217 -4.36 19.96 14.63
CA PHE A 217 -4.80 21.26 15.16
C PHE A 217 -4.71 22.39 14.14
N ASP A 218 -3.81 22.26 13.12
CA ASP A 218 -3.65 23.22 12.02
C ASP A 218 -4.66 23.00 10.87
N GLY A 219 -5.60 22.05 11.03
CA GLY A 219 -6.63 21.70 10.06
C GLY A 219 -6.18 20.74 8.96
N ARG A 220 -4.88 20.42 8.83
CA ARG A 220 -4.39 19.47 7.84
C ARG A 220 -4.85 18.07 8.18
N VAL A 221 -5.24 17.32 7.14
CA VAL A 221 -5.53 15.89 7.25
C VAL A 221 -4.21 15.11 7.38
N VAL A 222 -4.17 14.16 8.28
CA VAL A 222 -3.00 13.31 8.57
C VAL A 222 -3.14 11.95 7.90
#